data_3b75b0058ca8307114f4c5825e42f39c
#
_entry.id   3b75b0058ca8307114f4c5825e42f39c
#
_cell.length_a   1.000
_cell.length_b   1.000
_cell.length_c   1.000
_cell.angle_alpha   90.00
_cell.angle_beta   90.00
_cell.angle_gamma   90.00
#
_symmetry.space_group_name_H-M   'P 1'
#
loop_
_entity.id
_entity.type
_entity.pdbx_description
1 polymer ?
#
loop_
_entity_poly.entity_id
_entity_poly.type
_entity_poly.pdbx_seq_one_letter_code
_entity_poly.pdbx_strand_id
1 'polypeptide(L)'
;MMSGTWGLAIMNLDCPNKLYCVRHGSPLLVSQSDDMVFISSEQSGFHGLANNYFILDSNDICIITKKDNKIEVDTEKKYDLQDTLTSNFDLSPDPYPHWTIKEINEQFDASLRAISLGGRLLDDNKVRLGGLESNKEVLKRIDNLIFLACGTSYNAALCGLHYFKDLCNFNTMHIIDGAEFTEKDIPKMGNTALVMLSQSGE
;
A
#
# COMPACT_ATOMS: atom_id res chain seq x y z
N MET A 1 -11.56 20.72 -6.69
CA MET A 1 -11.68 19.41 -7.35
C MET A 1 -10.50 18.59 -6.83
N MET A 2 -10.74 17.39 -6.31
CA MET A 2 -9.65 16.51 -5.82
C MET A 2 -8.93 15.89 -7.02
N SER A 3 -7.61 15.79 -6.93
CA SER A 3 -6.77 15.09 -7.91
C SER A 3 -6.06 13.92 -7.25
N GLY A 4 -5.63 12.93 -8.03
CA GLY A 4 -5.01 11.71 -7.52
C GLY A 4 -6.02 10.58 -7.25
N THR A 5 -5.58 9.53 -6.57
CA THR A 5 -6.38 8.36 -6.19
C THR A 5 -6.84 8.48 -4.74
N TRP A 6 -8.08 8.11 -4.47
CA TRP A 6 -8.66 8.22 -3.13
C TRP A 6 -9.87 7.32 -2.94
N GLY A 7 -10.12 6.93 -1.69
CA GLY A 7 -11.36 6.31 -1.20
C GLY A 7 -11.85 7.08 0.02
N LEU A 8 -13.09 7.51 0.00
CA LEU A 8 -13.67 8.39 1.01
C LEU A 8 -14.91 7.77 1.64
N ALA A 9 -15.02 7.89 2.97
CA ALA A 9 -16.23 7.67 3.74
C ALA A 9 -16.57 8.98 4.47
N ILE A 10 -17.67 9.62 4.12
CA ILE A 10 -18.02 10.99 4.52
C ILE A 10 -19.28 10.97 5.37
N MET A 11 -19.20 11.53 6.58
CA MET A 11 -20.35 11.83 7.44
C MET A 11 -20.67 13.32 7.39
N ASN A 12 -21.97 13.64 7.39
CA ASN A 12 -22.46 15.01 7.44
C ASN A 12 -23.29 15.23 8.72
N LEU A 13 -23.03 16.31 9.43
CA LEU A 13 -23.74 16.68 10.64
C LEU A 13 -25.24 16.92 10.40
N ASP A 14 -25.60 17.43 9.22
CA ASP A 14 -27.00 17.67 8.84
C ASP A 14 -27.76 16.37 8.54
N CYS A 15 -27.04 15.28 8.27
CA CYS A 15 -27.58 13.95 7.99
C CYS A 15 -26.82 12.86 8.76
N PRO A 16 -26.86 12.84 10.09
CA PRO A 16 -26.00 11.98 10.91
C PRO A 16 -26.30 10.47 10.79
N ASN A 17 -27.44 10.13 10.18
CA ASN A 17 -27.84 8.75 9.90
C ASN A 17 -27.37 8.26 8.51
N LYS A 18 -26.59 9.06 7.79
CA LYS A 18 -26.06 8.71 6.45
C LYS A 18 -24.55 8.72 6.42
N LEU A 19 -24.01 7.74 5.71
CA LEU A 19 -22.59 7.69 5.35
C LEU A 19 -22.49 7.64 3.82
N TYR A 20 -21.71 8.51 3.24
CA TYR A 20 -21.48 8.59 1.81
C TYR A 20 -20.11 8.02 1.49
N CYS A 21 -20.07 7.02 0.62
CA CYS A 21 -18.83 6.38 0.19
C CYS A 21 -18.62 6.62 -1.29
N VAL A 22 -17.41 7.03 -1.65
CA VAL A 22 -17.04 7.29 -3.04
C VAL A 22 -15.55 7.04 -3.21
N ARG A 23 -15.14 6.57 -4.39
CA ARG A 23 -13.73 6.35 -4.69
C ARG A 23 -13.32 6.86 -6.07
N HIS A 24 -12.04 7.07 -6.24
CA HIS A 24 -11.41 7.31 -7.53
C HIS A 24 -10.02 6.65 -7.52
N GLY A 25 -9.81 5.65 -8.38
CA GLY A 25 -8.56 4.88 -8.43
C GLY A 25 -8.44 3.86 -7.30
N SER A 26 -8.12 4.29 -6.08
CA SER A 26 -7.95 3.40 -4.92
C SER A 26 -9.18 2.55 -4.64
N PRO A 27 -9.03 1.28 -4.27
CA PRO A 27 -10.15 0.39 -3.96
C PRO A 27 -10.99 0.91 -2.78
N LEU A 28 -12.30 0.69 -2.85
CA LEU A 28 -13.21 0.83 -1.72
C LEU A 28 -14.24 -0.29 -1.81
N LEU A 29 -14.17 -1.19 -0.85
CA LEU A 29 -14.99 -2.39 -0.76
C LEU A 29 -16.07 -2.17 0.28
N VAL A 30 -17.27 -2.64 0.00
CA VAL A 30 -18.42 -2.54 0.90
C VAL A 30 -19.01 -3.93 1.09
N SER A 31 -19.23 -4.30 2.34
CA SER A 31 -19.91 -5.52 2.75
C SER A 31 -21.07 -5.17 3.65
N GLN A 32 -22.20 -5.84 3.48
CA GLN A 32 -23.39 -5.67 4.31
C GLN A 32 -23.76 -6.98 4.98
N SER A 33 -23.95 -6.94 6.28
CA SER A 33 -24.67 -7.95 7.06
C SER A 33 -25.99 -7.37 7.55
N ASP A 34 -26.78 -8.19 8.26
CA ASP A 34 -28.13 -7.77 8.72
C ASP A 34 -28.12 -6.47 9.54
N ASP A 35 -27.13 -6.32 10.43
CA ASP A 35 -27.06 -5.22 11.39
C ASP A 35 -25.87 -4.28 11.20
N MET A 36 -24.94 -4.60 10.27
CA MET A 36 -23.68 -3.86 10.12
C MET A 36 -23.29 -3.74 8.66
N VAL A 37 -22.60 -2.65 8.35
CA VAL A 37 -21.89 -2.46 7.09
C VAL A 37 -20.42 -2.25 7.39
N PHE A 38 -19.58 -2.96 6.66
CA PHE A 38 -18.13 -2.84 6.73
C PHE A 38 -17.60 -2.18 5.46
N ILE A 39 -16.68 -1.26 5.63
CA ILE A 39 -16.01 -0.57 4.53
C ILE A 39 -14.52 -0.77 4.71
N SER A 40 -13.85 -1.22 3.65
CA SER A 40 -12.41 -1.48 3.68
C SER A 40 -11.78 -1.14 2.33
N SER A 41 -10.49 -0.86 2.31
CA SER A 41 -9.71 -0.76 1.08
C SER A 41 -9.25 -2.11 0.55
N GLU A 42 -9.34 -3.18 1.37
CA GLU A 42 -8.89 -4.53 1.00
C GLU A 42 -9.76 -5.62 1.65
N GLN A 43 -9.74 -6.83 1.08
CA GLN A 43 -10.56 -7.95 1.54
C GLN A 43 -10.23 -8.43 2.96
N SER A 44 -8.97 -8.33 3.36
CA SER A 44 -8.51 -8.75 4.69
C SER A 44 -9.27 -8.04 5.81
N GLY A 45 -9.74 -6.83 5.57
CA GLY A 45 -10.58 -6.06 6.51
C GLY A 45 -11.93 -6.69 6.84
N PHE A 46 -12.39 -7.67 6.05
CA PHE A 46 -13.66 -8.36 6.28
C PHE A 46 -13.52 -9.71 6.96
N HIS A 47 -12.28 -10.14 7.24
CA HIS A 47 -12.05 -11.48 7.79
C HIS A 47 -12.79 -11.71 9.11
N GLY A 48 -13.59 -12.78 9.13
CA GLY A 48 -14.41 -13.12 10.30
C GLY A 48 -15.58 -12.16 10.58
N LEU A 49 -15.74 -11.10 9.79
CA LEU A 49 -16.79 -10.08 9.97
C LEU A 49 -17.88 -10.17 8.90
N ALA A 50 -17.52 -10.56 7.68
CA ALA A 50 -18.45 -10.64 6.57
C ALA A 50 -18.07 -11.75 5.59
N ASN A 51 -19.06 -12.33 4.91
CA ASN A 51 -18.88 -13.46 3.99
C ASN A 51 -18.75 -13.01 2.53
N ASN A 52 -19.26 -11.84 2.21
CA ASN A 52 -19.25 -11.30 0.85
C ASN A 52 -19.09 -9.78 0.86
N TYR A 53 -18.70 -9.23 -0.27
CA TYR A 53 -18.52 -7.80 -0.47
C TYR A 53 -18.70 -7.47 -1.95
N PHE A 54 -18.82 -6.18 -2.25
CA PHE A 54 -18.66 -5.66 -3.61
C PHE A 54 -17.59 -4.55 -3.63
N ILE A 55 -17.02 -4.34 -4.81
CA ILE A 55 -16.05 -3.26 -5.03
C ILE A 55 -16.79 -2.11 -5.68
N LEU A 56 -16.82 -0.96 -5.01
CA LEU A 56 -17.45 0.23 -5.55
C LEU A 56 -16.70 0.70 -6.83
N ASP A 57 -17.39 1.02 -7.89
CA ASP A 57 -16.79 1.58 -9.11
C ASP A 57 -16.25 3.00 -8.88
N SER A 58 -15.24 3.39 -9.65
CA SER A 58 -14.73 4.77 -9.60
C SER A 58 -15.82 5.77 -9.96
N ASN A 59 -15.98 6.79 -9.10
CA ASN A 59 -16.93 7.87 -9.22
C ASN A 59 -18.43 7.47 -9.05
N ASP A 60 -18.69 6.22 -8.66
CA ASP A 60 -20.03 5.85 -8.18
C ASP A 60 -20.17 6.22 -6.70
N ILE A 61 -21.38 6.54 -6.28
CA ILE A 61 -21.69 6.94 -4.91
C ILE A 61 -22.50 5.85 -4.23
N CYS A 62 -21.96 5.33 -3.12
CA CYS A 62 -22.67 4.42 -2.24
C CYS A 62 -23.19 5.21 -1.03
N ILE A 63 -24.49 5.17 -0.79
CA ILE A 63 -25.14 5.83 0.34
C ILE A 63 -25.61 4.75 1.32
N ILE A 64 -25.06 4.78 2.52
CA ILE A 64 -25.44 3.88 3.61
C ILE A 64 -26.31 4.67 4.56
N THR A 65 -27.56 4.23 4.76
CA THR A 65 -28.55 4.92 5.60
C THR A 65 -28.95 4.02 6.75
N LYS A 66 -28.89 4.52 7.98
CA LYS A 66 -29.45 3.86 9.16
C LYS A 66 -30.84 4.42 9.45
N LYS A 67 -31.87 3.58 9.36
CA LYS A 67 -33.27 3.91 9.64
C LYS A 67 -33.92 2.80 10.45
N ASP A 68 -34.52 3.14 11.57
CA ASP A 68 -35.28 2.21 12.42
C ASP A 68 -34.52 0.89 12.74
N ASN A 69 -33.25 0.98 13.09
CA ASN A 69 -32.31 -0.14 13.31
C ASN A 69 -32.04 -1.03 12.08
N LYS A 70 -32.44 -0.61 10.89
CA LYS A 70 -32.05 -1.25 9.64
C LYS A 70 -31.03 -0.41 8.92
N ILE A 71 -30.16 -1.10 8.20
CA ILE A 71 -29.16 -0.45 7.36
C ILE A 71 -29.50 -0.74 5.91
N GLU A 72 -29.65 0.32 5.15
CA GLU A 72 -29.90 0.29 3.71
C GLU A 72 -28.64 0.78 3.00
N VAL A 73 -28.20 0.02 2.00
CA VAL A 73 -27.09 0.38 1.13
C VAL A 73 -27.65 0.66 -0.26
N ASP A 74 -27.51 1.89 -0.71
CA ASP A 74 -28.00 2.37 -2.00
C ASP A 74 -26.82 2.78 -2.88
N THR A 75 -26.85 2.33 -4.14
CA THR A 75 -25.83 2.60 -5.15
C THR A 75 -26.49 2.90 -6.48
N GLU A 76 -25.87 3.75 -7.31
CA GLU A 76 -26.42 4.06 -8.65
C GLU A 76 -26.45 2.82 -9.55
N LYS A 77 -25.49 1.91 -9.37
CA LYS A 77 -25.37 0.66 -10.12
C LYS A 77 -25.70 -0.53 -9.25
N LYS A 78 -26.04 -1.63 -9.90
CA LYS A 78 -26.11 -2.94 -9.24
C LYS A 78 -24.71 -3.59 -9.24
N TYR A 79 -24.33 -4.14 -8.12
CA TYR A 79 -23.07 -4.83 -7.92
C TYR A 79 -23.30 -6.31 -7.68
N ASP A 80 -22.48 -7.13 -8.31
CA ASP A 80 -22.39 -8.55 -7.99
C ASP A 80 -21.55 -8.72 -6.73
N LEU A 81 -22.05 -9.52 -5.78
CA LEU A 81 -21.32 -9.84 -4.57
C LEU A 81 -20.22 -10.84 -4.86
N GLN A 82 -19.04 -10.60 -4.33
CA GLN A 82 -17.90 -11.48 -4.35
C GLN A 82 -17.75 -12.12 -2.97
N ASP A 83 -17.42 -13.40 -2.91
CA ASP A 83 -17.15 -14.06 -1.64
C ASP A 83 -15.82 -13.57 -1.07
N THR A 84 -15.79 -13.36 0.24
CA THR A 84 -14.52 -13.13 0.95
C THR A 84 -13.70 -14.40 0.87
N LEU A 85 -12.42 -14.27 0.47
CA LEU A 85 -11.54 -15.41 0.39
C LEU A 85 -11.42 -16.07 1.77
N THR A 86 -11.95 -17.27 1.89
CA THR A 86 -11.76 -18.17 3.04
C THR A 86 -10.38 -18.86 3.00
N SER A 87 -9.47 -18.35 2.15
CA SER A 87 -8.13 -18.92 2.08
C SER A 87 -7.43 -18.75 3.43
N ASN A 88 -6.78 -19.81 3.86
CA ASN A 88 -5.92 -19.91 5.04
C ASN A 88 -4.71 -18.97 4.97
N PHE A 89 -4.96 -17.66 4.81
CA PHE A 89 -3.95 -16.70 5.22
C PHE A 89 -3.92 -16.76 6.74
N ASP A 90 -2.76 -16.86 7.31
CA ASP A 90 -2.50 -16.68 8.74
C ASP A 90 -2.94 -15.26 9.13
N LEU A 91 -4.25 -15.08 9.29
CA LEU A 91 -4.86 -13.81 9.70
C LEU A 91 -4.89 -13.67 11.21
N SER A 92 -4.10 -14.49 11.89
CA SER A 92 -3.85 -14.38 13.31
C SER A 92 -2.40 -13.98 13.58
N PRO A 93 -2.16 -13.07 14.51
CA PRO A 93 -0.81 -12.80 14.97
C PRO A 93 -0.24 -13.94 15.82
N ASP A 94 -1.02 -14.97 16.17
CA ASP A 94 -0.60 -16.07 17.05
C ASP A 94 0.77 -16.67 16.62
N PRO A 95 1.63 -16.99 17.59
CA PRO A 95 1.45 -16.92 19.03
C PRO A 95 1.73 -15.55 19.68
N TYR A 96 1.83 -14.50 18.88
CA TYR A 96 2.15 -13.15 19.34
C TYR A 96 0.87 -12.37 19.69
N PRO A 97 0.93 -11.42 20.64
CA PRO A 97 -0.23 -10.63 21.03
C PRO A 97 -0.67 -9.60 19.98
N HIS A 98 0.23 -9.22 19.05
CA HIS A 98 -0.02 -8.21 18.03
C HIS A 98 0.77 -8.48 16.76
N TRP A 99 0.27 -8.01 15.61
CA TRP A 99 0.90 -8.15 14.30
C TRP A 99 2.33 -7.59 14.25
N THR A 100 2.54 -6.40 14.77
CA THR A 100 3.87 -5.76 14.75
C THR A 100 4.95 -6.61 15.42
N ILE A 101 4.65 -7.23 16.55
CA ILE A 101 5.64 -8.11 17.22
C ILE A 101 5.87 -9.41 16.45
N LYS A 102 4.84 -9.94 15.79
CA LYS A 102 4.97 -11.07 14.86
C LYS A 102 5.92 -10.70 13.72
N GLU A 103 5.67 -9.61 13.02
CA GLU A 103 6.50 -9.12 11.92
C GLU A 103 7.95 -8.87 12.35
N ILE A 104 8.18 -8.30 13.52
CA ILE A 104 9.52 -8.10 14.07
C ILE A 104 10.27 -9.45 14.21
N ASN A 105 9.60 -10.48 14.73
CA ASN A 105 10.23 -11.79 14.90
C ASN A 105 10.41 -12.54 13.58
N GLU A 106 9.57 -12.30 12.58
CA GLU A 106 9.66 -12.91 11.26
C GLU A 106 10.70 -12.24 10.34
N GLN A 107 11.30 -11.12 10.74
CA GLN A 107 12.25 -10.36 9.91
C GLN A 107 13.45 -11.21 9.45
N PHE A 108 13.93 -12.11 10.28
CA PHE A 108 15.04 -12.98 9.91
C PHE A 108 14.70 -13.84 8.69
N ASP A 109 13.60 -14.56 8.74
CA ASP A 109 13.14 -15.41 7.64
C ASP A 109 12.71 -14.59 6.41
N ALA A 110 12.06 -13.44 6.63
CA ALA A 110 11.69 -12.54 5.56
C ALA A 110 12.90 -11.98 4.82
N SER A 111 13.96 -11.62 5.55
CA SER A 111 15.22 -11.15 4.96
C SER A 111 15.90 -12.25 4.15
N LEU A 112 15.94 -13.48 4.65
CA LEU A 112 16.49 -14.63 3.92
C LEU A 112 15.70 -14.90 2.64
N ARG A 113 14.37 -14.82 2.69
CA ARG A 113 13.53 -14.94 1.49
C ARG A 113 13.79 -13.81 0.49
N ALA A 114 13.97 -12.57 0.96
CA ALA A 114 14.26 -11.43 0.11
C ALA A 114 15.54 -11.60 -0.72
N ILE A 115 16.54 -12.25 -0.17
CA ILE A 115 17.78 -12.61 -0.89
C ILE A 115 17.74 -14.01 -1.54
N SER A 116 16.56 -14.61 -1.62
CA SER A 116 16.35 -15.96 -2.18
C SER A 116 17.22 -17.01 -1.50
N LEU A 117 17.26 -17.00 -0.15
CA LEU A 117 18.10 -17.87 0.69
C LEU A 117 19.59 -17.86 0.28
N GLY A 118 20.08 -16.69 -0.10
CA GLY A 118 21.45 -16.51 -0.61
C GLY A 118 21.62 -16.66 -2.12
N GLY A 119 20.60 -17.14 -2.84
CA GLY A 119 20.68 -17.35 -4.30
C GLY A 119 20.82 -16.07 -5.13
N ARG A 120 20.62 -14.90 -4.52
CA ARG A 120 20.92 -13.60 -5.14
C ARG A 120 22.33 -13.10 -4.89
N LEU A 121 23.09 -13.75 -4.02
CA LEU A 121 24.49 -13.45 -3.76
C LEU A 121 25.34 -14.33 -4.68
N LEU A 122 26.11 -13.74 -5.59
CA LEU A 122 26.96 -14.48 -6.55
C LEU A 122 28.36 -14.70 -5.99
N ASP A 123 28.93 -13.69 -5.35
CA ASP A 123 30.19 -13.71 -4.64
C ASP A 123 30.18 -12.58 -3.59
N ASP A 124 31.30 -12.40 -2.88
CA ASP A 124 31.42 -11.40 -1.81
C ASP A 124 31.08 -9.96 -2.22
N ASN A 125 31.10 -9.68 -3.52
CA ASN A 125 30.95 -8.32 -4.05
C ASN A 125 29.88 -8.20 -5.15
N LYS A 126 29.11 -9.27 -5.42
CA LYS A 126 28.11 -9.26 -6.49
C LYS A 126 26.77 -9.84 -6.08
N VAL A 127 25.74 -9.13 -6.44
CA VAL A 127 24.36 -9.58 -6.27
C VAL A 127 23.68 -9.73 -7.63
N ARG A 128 22.75 -10.67 -7.72
CA ARG A 128 21.91 -10.88 -8.90
C ARG A 128 20.54 -10.23 -8.69
N LEU A 129 20.32 -9.12 -9.37
CA LEU A 129 19.03 -8.42 -9.43
C LEU A 129 18.68 -8.25 -10.91
N GLY A 130 18.00 -9.26 -11.50
CA GLY A 130 17.84 -9.43 -12.93
C GLY A 130 17.37 -8.19 -13.69
N GLY A 131 16.38 -7.45 -13.14
CA GLY A 131 15.92 -6.21 -13.75
C GLY A 131 16.98 -5.10 -13.78
N LEU A 132 17.85 -5.04 -12.77
CA LEU A 132 18.94 -4.06 -12.72
C LEU A 132 20.10 -4.47 -13.62
N GLU A 133 20.40 -5.76 -13.75
CA GLU A 133 21.43 -6.25 -14.66
C GLU A 133 21.16 -5.86 -16.12
N SER A 134 19.91 -5.99 -16.55
CA SER A 134 19.50 -5.64 -17.91
C SER A 134 19.67 -4.14 -18.23
N ASN A 135 19.70 -3.30 -17.19
CA ASN A 135 19.79 -1.85 -17.31
C ASN A 135 21.11 -1.28 -16.76
N LYS A 136 22.12 -2.12 -16.59
CA LYS A 136 23.38 -1.76 -15.94
C LYS A 136 24.04 -0.49 -16.50
N GLU A 137 24.03 -0.31 -17.81
CA GLU A 137 24.67 0.86 -18.45
C GLU A 137 23.89 2.17 -18.23
N VAL A 138 22.58 2.07 -18.02
CA VAL A 138 21.76 3.22 -17.62
C VAL A 138 22.02 3.55 -16.14
N LEU A 139 22.04 2.52 -15.29
CA LEU A 139 22.25 2.68 -13.85
C LEU A 139 23.61 3.30 -13.51
N LYS A 140 24.66 2.99 -14.26
CA LYS A 140 25.99 3.58 -14.07
C LYS A 140 26.06 5.09 -14.37
N ARG A 141 25.05 5.65 -15.04
CA ARG A 141 25.00 7.07 -15.40
C ARG A 141 24.17 7.89 -14.42
N ILE A 142 23.68 7.27 -13.35
CA ILE A 142 22.87 7.93 -12.33
C ILE A 142 23.80 8.71 -11.41
N ASP A 143 23.53 9.99 -11.28
CA ASP A 143 24.29 10.91 -10.44
C ASP A 143 23.58 11.19 -9.11
N ASN A 144 22.24 11.12 -9.11
CA ASN A 144 21.40 11.45 -7.96
C ASN A 144 20.40 10.33 -7.67
N LEU A 145 20.09 10.09 -6.41
CA LEU A 145 19.15 9.06 -6.00
C LEU A 145 18.09 9.63 -5.06
N ILE A 146 16.82 9.44 -5.39
CA ILE A 146 15.70 9.82 -4.56
C ILE A 146 14.86 8.57 -4.25
N PHE A 147 14.67 8.28 -2.97
CA PHE A 147 13.74 7.27 -2.50
C PHE A 147 12.38 7.90 -2.25
N LEU A 148 11.33 7.30 -2.80
CA LEU A 148 9.94 7.71 -2.58
C LEU A 148 9.22 6.59 -1.87
N ALA A 149 8.62 6.88 -0.74
CA ALA A 149 7.86 5.90 0.04
C ALA A 149 6.94 6.61 1.03
N CYS A 150 5.92 5.90 1.51
CA CYS A 150 5.01 6.36 2.55
C CYS A 150 4.99 5.36 3.71
N GLY A 151 4.63 5.83 4.91
CA GLY A 151 4.43 4.99 6.09
C GLY A 151 5.65 4.15 6.47
N THR A 152 5.45 2.85 6.72
CA THR A 152 6.53 1.94 7.12
C THR A 152 7.56 1.71 6.02
N SER A 153 7.18 1.80 4.75
CA SER A 153 8.11 1.77 3.61
C SER A 153 9.07 2.96 3.62
N TYR A 154 8.61 4.14 4.05
CA TYR A 154 9.48 5.32 4.27
C TYR A 154 10.54 5.04 5.34
N ASN A 155 10.15 4.42 6.46
CA ASN A 155 11.09 4.06 7.53
C ASN A 155 12.11 3.03 7.05
N ALA A 156 11.70 2.06 6.23
CA ALA A 156 12.62 1.09 5.62
C ALA A 156 13.62 1.77 4.67
N ALA A 157 13.14 2.71 3.84
CA ALA A 157 14.00 3.50 2.96
C ALA A 157 14.98 4.37 3.76
N LEU A 158 14.54 4.94 4.89
CA LEU A 158 15.41 5.73 5.77
C LEU A 158 16.57 4.89 6.34
N CYS A 159 16.29 3.65 6.75
CA CYS A 159 17.34 2.71 7.16
C CYS A 159 18.29 2.39 5.99
N GLY A 160 17.73 2.11 4.81
CA GLY A 160 18.50 1.81 3.60
C GLY A 160 19.39 2.97 3.16
N LEU A 161 18.93 4.21 3.33
CA LEU A 161 19.68 5.41 2.94
C LEU A 161 21.05 5.51 3.61
N HIS A 162 21.19 5.06 4.86
CA HIS A 162 22.47 5.04 5.55
C HIS A 162 23.48 4.13 4.82
N TYR A 163 23.06 2.92 4.46
CA TYR A 163 23.90 1.99 3.71
C TYR A 163 24.27 2.54 2.32
N PHE A 164 23.31 3.17 1.63
CA PHE A 164 23.61 3.78 0.34
C PHE A 164 24.62 4.92 0.45
N LYS A 165 24.55 5.75 1.51
CA LYS A 165 25.52 6.82 1.77
C LYS A 165 26.91 6.30 2.07
N ASP A 166 27.01 5.15 2.73
CA ASP A 166 28.29 4.54 3.10
C ASP A 166 28.92 3.77 1.91
N LEU A 167 28.11 3.19 1.04
CA LEU A 167 28.56 2.26 0.01
C LEU A 167 28.56 2.84 -1.41
N CYS A 168 27.83 3.94 -1.65
CA CYS A 168 27.63 4.49 -2.98
C CYS A 168 28.07 5.95 -3.07
N ASN A 169 28.53 6.37 -4.28
CA ASN A 169 29.04 7.70 -4.54
C ASN A 169 28.07 8.52 -5.41
N PHE A 170 26.80 8.64 -5.00
CA PHE A 170 25.87 9.56 -5.65
C PHE A 170 26.14 11.00 -5.20
N ASN A 171 25.93 11.97 -6.09
CA ASN A 171 26.09 13.39 -5.76
C ASN A 171 25.06 13.84 -4.71
N THR A 172 23.83 13.36 -4.86
CA THR A 172 22.78 13.60 -3.86
C THR A 172 21.99 12.32 -3.59
N MET A 173 21.59 12.13 -2.34
CA MET A 173 20.71 11.04 -1.92
C MET A 173 19.69 11.58 -0.94
N HIS A 174 18.41 11.48 -1.31
CA HIS A 174 17.28 11.95 -0.50
C HIS A 174 16.23 10.87 -0.34
N ILE A 175 15.43 10.99 0.71
CA ILE A 175 14.18 10.28 0.86
C ILE A 175 13.08 11.32 1.03
N ILE A 176 11.98 11.15 0.31
CA ILE A 176 10.84 12.06 0.33
C ILE A 176 9.58 11.22 0.49
N ASP A 177 8.63 11.73 1.27
CA ASP A 177 7.31 11.12 1.34
C ASP A 177 6.66 11.19 -0.05
N GLY A 178 6.20 10.03 -0.55
CA GLY A 178 5.64 9.92 -1.89
C GLY A 178 4.42 10.82 -2.11
N ALA A 179 3.69 11.17 -1.04
CA ALA A 179 2.56 12.08 -1.11
C ALA A 179 2.96 13.56 -1.23
N GLU A 180 4.20 13.90 -0.88
CA GLU A 180 4.70 15.28 -0.88
C GLU A 180 5.67 15.56 -2.05
N PHE A 181 6.09 14.52 -2.77
CA PHE A 181 7.05 14.64 -3.86
C PHE A 181 6.53 15.51 -5.01
N THR A 182 7.38 16.40 -5.49
CA THR A 182 7.11 17.27 -6.64
C THR A 182 8.30 17.31 -7.61
N GLU A 183 8.10 17.77 -8.84
CA GLU A 183 9.18 17.96 -9.81
C GLU A 183 10.30 18.91 -9.31
N LYS A 184 9.99 19.76 -8.33
CA LYS A 184 10.96 20.72 -7.72
C LYS A 184 12.00 20.02 -6.86
N ASP A 185 11.70 18.82 -6.41
CA ASP A 185 12.58 18.02 -5.56
C ASP A 185 13.66 17.29 -6.38
N ILE A 186 13.50 17.27 -7.71
CA ILE A 186 14.49 16.65 -8.61
C ILE A 186 15.69 17.59 -8.78
N PRO A 187 16.92 17.12 -8.49
CA PRO A 187 18.14 17.88 -8.75
C PRO A 187 18.22 18.36 -10.20
N LYS A 188 18.55 19.63 -10.39
CA LYS A 188 18.61 20.24 -11.73
C LYS A 188 19.81 19.78 -12.56
N MET A 189 20.80 19.17 -11.92
CA MET A 189 22.04 18.72 -12.56
C MET A 189 22.23 17.22 -12.39
N GLY A 190 22.70 16.56 -13.44
CA GLY A 190 22.93 15.12 -13.45
C GLY A 190 21.67 14.30 -13.69
N ASN A 191 21.85 13.01 -13.87
CA ASN A 191 20.77 12.05 -14.06
C ASN A 191 20.23 11.60 -12.69
N THR A 192 18.95 11.69 -12.48
CA THR A 192 18.30 11.30 -11.22
C THR A 192 17.52 10.01 -11.40
N ALA A 193 17.75 9.05 -10.53
CA ALA A 193 16.87 7.88 -10.38
C ALA A 193 15.91 8.06 -9.21
N LEU A 194 14.67 7.64 -9.44
CA LEU A 194 13.64 7.53 -8.42
C LEU A 194 13.48 6.04 -8.05
N VAL A 195 13.60 5.73 -6.76
CA VAL A 195 13.37 4.40 -6.20
C VAL A 195 12.08 4.43 -5.40
N MET A 196 11.03 3.85 -5.93
CA MET A 196 9.73 3.78 -5.28
C MET A 196 9.62 2.49 -4.47
N LEU A 197 9.35 2.62 -3.17
CA LEU A 197 9.10 1.48 -2.28
C LEU A 197 7.61 1.45 -1.92
N SER A 198 6.93 0.45 -2.44
CA SER A 198 5.51 0.22 -2.16
C SER A 198 5.27 -1.25 -1.86
N GLN A 199 4.46 -1.53 -0.84
CA GLN A 199 4.01 -2.88 -0.50
C GLN A 199 2.80 -3.27 -1.35
N SER A 200 1.86 -2.33 -1.56
CA SER A 200 0.64 -2.55 -2.36
C SER A 200 0.88 -2.41 -3.86
N GLY A 201 1.94 -1.72 -4.27
CA GLY A 201 2.21 -1.38 -5.67
C GLY A 201 1.47 -0.14 -6.16
N GLU A 202 0.83 0.58 -5.27
CA GLU A 202 0.16 1.86 -5.53
C GLU A 202 1.10 3.05 -5.36
#